data_5d566b4f6a1430eefbd2fb42aa040de4
#
_entry.id   5d566b4f6a1430eefbd2fb42aa040de4
#
_cell.length_a   1.000
_cell.length_b   1.000
_cell.length_c   1.000
_cell.angle_alpha   90.00
_cell.angle_beta   90.00
_cell.angle_gamma   90.00
#
_symmetry.space_group_name_H-M   'P 1'
#
loop_
_entity.id
_entity.type
_entity.pdbx_description
1 polymer ?
#
loop_
_entity_poly.entity_id
_entity_poly.type
_entity_poly.pdbx_seq_one_letter_code
_entity_poly.pdbx_strand_id
1 'polypeptide(L)'
;MEVDPMSVTRRDLLKGAAALGVAGALPQALPRVARAQTTQKRELVVAQGGDIAKFDPHFSTSSNDIRWSFNVFDNLTSRHPDGKLHPGLATEWKLQGQSQWTFKLRQGVKFHNGDPFTSADAKYSIERTYDPAAKTMVATVLTTIDRIEAPDPYTLVIQTKKPDPLLPARLGFYGGQIVPKKYLETVGGDTFNAKPVGTGPVRLTSWVKDDRAVFDANADYWGGKIDMDRLVVRSIPETAPRIAALLKGEVDIITQLPPDQAERITGNTTTRVTGALYAGLYVLGVNSKRPPLDNPLVKQALSLAIDREAIVKELWRGRGIVPNGPIAKGDNHYDASLPPLAYNPREARERLKKAGYKGEEVFLETTVAYVSQDKPMAEAVAAMWRDVGVNAKVEVIEYSVRAQKGREKTFKGMWWSDPTSTLGDPDGMMWRLLGPGGPMDYWRDARFDELGNAARFSVDEKFRGEAYREIT
;
A
#
# COMPACT_ATOMS: atom_id res chain seq x y z
N MET A 1 26.17 5.50 -8.96
CA MET A 1 26.37 5.06 -7.56
C MET A 1 25.30 4.03 -7.31
N GLU A 2 25.67 2.76 -7.48
CA GLU A 2 24.78 1.63 -7.26
C GLU A 2 24.37 1.60 -5.80
N VAL A 3 23.11 1.75 -5.50
CA VAL A 3 22.54 1.55 -4.17
C VAL A 3 22.19 0.07 -4.11
N ASP A 4 23.02 -0.68 -3.40
CA ASP A 4 22.79 -2.08 -3.06
C ASP A 4 21.42 -2.22 -2.36
N PRO A 5 20.48 -3.03 -2.85
CA PRO A 5 19.21 -3.25 -2.20
C PRO A 5 19.40 -4.19 -1.02
N MET A 6 19.81 -3.66 0.14
CA MET A 6 19.78 -4.43 1.38
C MET A 6 18.34 -4.85 1.69
N SER A 7 18.07 -6.11 1.48
CA SER A 7 16.84 -6.78 1.86
C SER A 7 16.69 -6.78 3.38
N VAL A 8 15.97 -5.81 3.89
CA VAL A 8 15.59 -5.81 5.32
C VAL A 8 14.38 -6.72 5.47
N THR A 9 14.62 -7.94 5.92
CA THR A 9 13.53 -8.88 6.26
C THR A 9 12.90 -8.47 7.59
N ARG A 10 11.64 -8.92 7.85
CA ARG A 10 11.01 -8.77 9.18
C ARG A 10 11.93 -9.24 10.32
N ARG A 11 12.80 -10.18 10.05
CA ARG A 11 13.79 -10.75 10.99
C ARG A 11 14.96 -9.81 11.25
N ASP A 12 15.33 -8.97 10.29
CA ASP A 12 16.49 -8.07 10.41
C ASP A 12 16.17 -6.78 11.17
N LEU A 13 14.91 -6.33 11.12
CA LEU A 13 14.42 -5.22 11.96
C LEU A 13 14.44 -5.56 13.47
N LEU A 14 14.42 -6.84 13.81
CA LEU A 14 14.34 -7.32 15.19
C LEU A 14 15.71 -7.70 15.80
N LYS A 15 16.79 -7.76 15.01
CA LYS A 15 18.13 -8.15 15.47
C LYS A 15 19.04 -6.99 15.91
N GLY A 16 18.60 -5.75 15.76
CA GLY A 16 19.44 -4.56 15.97
C GLY A 16 19.59 -4.08 17.42
N ALA A 17 19.07 -4.79 18.42
CA ALA A 17 18.99 -4.29 19.80
C ALA A 17 19.86 -5.05 20.85
N ALA A 18 20.84 -5.83 20.43
CA ALA A 18 21.67 -6.56 21.36
C ALA A 18 23.16 -6.41 21.07
N ALA A 19 23.85 -5.45 21.66
CA ALA A 19 25.25 -5.53 22.11
C ALA A 19 25.76 -4.21 22.71
N LEU A 20 25.98 -4.19 24.00
CA LEU A 20 27.13 -3.50 24.62
C LEU A 20 27.22 -3.90 26.12
N GLY A 21 28.11 -4.80 26.40
CA GLY A 21 28.57 -5.13 27.76
C GLY A 21 30.01 -4.73 27.95
N VAL A 22 30.35 -4.15 29.10
CA VAL A 22 31.74 -3.98 29.54
C VAL A 22 31.90 -4.45 30.99
N ALA A 23 32.94 -5.24 31.20
CA ALA A 23 33.32 -5.90 32.42
C ALA A 23 34.25 -5.05 33.30
N GLY A 24 34.29 -5.34 34.60
CA GLY A 24 35.39 -4.88 35.50
C GLY A 24 35.17 -5.13 36.99
N ALA A 25 35.75 -6.27 37.54
CA ALA A 25 36.48 -6.51 38.81
C ALA A 25 35.83 -6.38 40.20
N LEU A 26 35.52 -7.50 40.80
CA LEU A 26 35.91 -8.21 42.07
C LEU A 26 35.72 -7.57 43.47
N PRO A 27 35.76 -8.35 44.60
CA PRO A 27 34.52 -8.91 45.22
C PRO A 27 34.40 -8.54 46.71
N GLN A 28 33.19 -8.37 47.21
CA GLN A 28 32.88 -8.58 48.63
C GLN A 28 31.52 -9.27 48.74
N ALA A 29 31.52 -10.42 49.43
CA ALA A 29 30.33 -11.25 49.65
C ALA A 29 29.40 -10.61 50.67
N LEU A 30 28.28 -10.11 50.19
CA LEU A 30 27.10 -9.82 51.00
C LEU A 30 25.96 -10.75 50.59
N PRO A 31 25.01 -11.12 51.48
CA PRO A 31 24.01 -12.11 51.20
C PRO A 31 23.15 -11.67 50.00
N ARG A 32 23.10 -12.51 48.97
CA ARG A 32 22.26 -12.32 47.81
C ARG A 32 20.78 -12.35 48.24
N VAL A 33 20.24 -11.16 48.49
CA VAL A 33 18.78 -11.00 48.32
C VAL A 33 18.53 -11.27 46.83
N ALA A 34 17.85 -12.35 46.55
CA ALA A 34 17.37 -12.65 45.19
C ALA A 34 16.46 -11.50 44.76
N ARG A 35 17.05 -10.51 44.12
CA ARG A 35 16.30 -9.47 43.41
C ARG A 35 15.62 -10.21 42.26
N ALA A 36 14.31 -10.39 42.36
CA ALA A 36 13.50 -10.83 41.24
C ALA A 36 13.88 -9.89 40.07
N GLN A 37 14.57 -10.42 39.07
CA GLN A 37 14.76 -9.74 37.80
C GLN A 37 13.37 -9.61 37.20
N THR A 38 12.74 -8.48 37.42
CA THR A 38 11.66 -8.04 36.54
C THR A 38 12.31 -7.90 35.16
N THR A 39 12.17 -8.91 34.34
CA THR A 39 12.53 -8.83 32.93
C THR A 39 11.73 -7.67 32.35
N GLN A 40 12.43 -6.55 32.12
CA GLN A 40 11.82 -5.38 31.51
C GLN A 40 11.25 -5.84 30.16
N LYS A 41 9.92 -5.73 29.99
CA LYS A 41 9.26 -6.11 28.72
C LYS A 41 9.92 -5.35 27.58
N ARG A 42 10.33 -6.05 26.54
CA ARG A 42 10.87 -5.43 25.32
C ARG A 42 9.70 -4.80 24.57
N GLU A 43 9.54 -3.52 24.74
CA GLU A 43 8.48 -2.73 24.13
C GLU A 43 9.04 -2.00 22.90
N LEU A 44 8.28 -2.01 21.80
CA LEU A 44 8.53 -1.22 20.60
C LEU A 44 7.44 -0.15 20.49
N VAL A 45 7.84 1.12 20.48
CA VAL A 45 6.91 2.25 20.34
C VAL A 45 7.02 2.86 18.96
N VAL A 46 5.92 2.86 18.21
CA VAL A 46 5.85 3.43 16.86
C VAL A 46 4.87 4.59 16.84
N ALA A 47 5.29 5.75 16.32
CA ALA A 47 4.38 6.86 16.09
C ALA A 47 4.05 7.02 14.61
N GLN A 48 2.76 7.19 14.31
CA GLN A 48 2.26 7.46 12.96
C GLN A 48 1.45 8.76 12.89
N GLY A 49 1.31 9.31 11.67
CA GLY A 49 0.69 10.61 11.43
C GLY A 49 -0.84 10.62 11.45
N GLY A 50 -1.49 9.51 11.73
CA GLY A 50 -2.94 9.43 11.85
C GLY A 50 -3.35 8.28 12.74
N ASP A 51 -4.57 8.34 13.26
CA ASP A 51 -5.10 7.28 14.12
C ASP A 51 -5.49 6.02 13.32
N ILE A 52 -5.65 4.92 14.03
CA ILE A 52 -6.25 3.69 13.52
C ILE A 52 -7.77 3.87 13.63
N ALA A 53 -8.46 3.91 12.49
CA ALA A 53 -9.90 4.10 12.46
C ALA A 53 -10.66 2.76 12.51
N LYS A 54 -10.07 1.71 11.94
CA LYS A 54 -10.70 0.38 11.81
C LYS A 54 -9.67 -0.73 11.98
N PHE A 55 -10.06 -1.73 12.80
CA PHE A 55 -9.32 -3.00 12.91
C PHE A 55 -9.93 -4.12 12.09
N ASP A 56 -11.22 -4.06 11.77
CA ASP A 56 -11.81 -5.05 10.84
C ASP A 56 -11.17 -4.89 9.46
N PRO A 57 -10.39 -5.89 8.99
CA PRO A 57 -9.53 -5.75 7.82
C PRO A 57 -10.30 -5.58 6.52
N HIS A 58 -11.59 -5.92 6.49
CA HIS A 58 -12.41 -5.80 5.28
C HIS A 58 -13.10 -4.43 5.15
N PHE A 59 -12.98 -3.56 6.16
CA PHE A 59 -13.64 -2.25 6.20
C PHE A 59 -12.69 -1.05 6.12
N SER A 60 -11.42 -1.26 5.80
CA SER A 60 -10.47 -0.19 5.56
C SER A 60 -9.48 -0.51 4.46
N THR A 61 -9.13 0.53 3.69
CA THR A 61 -8.01 0.56 2.76
C THR A 61 -7.02 1.68 3.11
N SER A 62 -7.21 2.32 4.27
CA SER A 62 -6.31 3.36 4.78
C SER A 62 -4.95 2.78 5.15
N SER A 63 -3.87 3.42 4.77
CA SER A 63 -2.51 2.99 5.12
C SER A 63 -2.26 2.98 6.63
N ASN A 64 -2.96 3.82 7.40
CA ASN A 64 -2.87 3.84 8.87
C ASN A 64 -3.49 2.61 9.51
N ASP A 65 -4.54 2.04 8.91
CA ASP A 65 -5.23 0.86 9.42
C ASP A 65 -4.58 -0.43 8.91
N ILE A 66 -4.38 -0.52 7.58
CA ILE A 66 -3.86 -1.76 6.95
C ILE A 66 -2.45 -2.13 7.43
N ARG A 67 -1.62 -1.15 7.76
CA ARG A 67 -0.29 -1.39 8.34
C ARG A 67 -0.35 -2.29 9.58
N TRP A 68 -1.34 -2.10 10.41
CA TRP A 68 -1.52 -2.86 11.65
C TRP A 68 -2.40 -4.08 11.46
N SER A 69 -3.39 -4.03 10.57
CA SER A 69 -4.22 -5.20 10.25
C SER A 69 -3.38 -6.37 9.73
N PHE A 70 -2.33 -6.11 8.92
CA PHE A 70 -1.37 -7.15 8.49
C PHE A 70 -0.47 -7.71 9.59
N ASN A 71 -0.49 -7.14 10.79
CA ASN A 71 0.19 -7.71 11.95
C ASN A 71 -0.77 -8.45 12.88
N VAL A 72 -2.08 -8.17 12.80
CA VAL A 72 -3.13 -8.88 13.57
C VAL A 72 -3.67 -10.07 12.79
N PHE A 73 -3.77 -9.96 11.47
CA PHE A 73 -4.37 -10.97 10.60
C PHE A 73 -3.35 -11.45 9.56
N ASP A 74 -3.36 -12.74 9.29
CA ASP A 74 -2.63 -13.31 8.17
C ASP A 74 -3.54 -13.51 6.96
N ASN A 75 -2.91 -13.59 5.79
CA ASN A 75 -3.51 -13.91 4.51
C ASN A 75 -3.21 -15.37 4.12
N LEU A 76 -3.90 -15.90 3.12
CA LEU A 76 -3.56 -17.20 2.56
C LEU A 76 -2.17 -17.21 1.93
N THR A 77 -1.83 -16.15 1.23
CA THR A 77 -0.51 -15.91 0.65
C THR A 77 0.04 -14.59 1.18
N SER A 78 1.32 -14.34 1.03
CA SER A 78 1.94 -13.09 1.50
C SER A 78 2.90 -12.56 0.45
N ARG A 79 2.77 -11.28 0.09
CA ARG A 79 3.73 -10.61 -0.78
C ARG A 79 4.86 -10.02 0.05
N HIS A 80 6.09 -10.38 -0.26
CA HIS A 80 7.28 -9.94 0.45
C HIS A 80 7.97 -8.76 -0.28
N PRO A 81 8.91 -8.07 0.38
CA PRO A 81 9.68 -6.97 -0.21
C PRO A 81 10.48 -7.34 -1.47
N ASP A 82 10.75 -8.63 -1.69
CA ASP A 82 11.36 -9.14 -2.92
C ASP A 82 10.42 -9.12 -4.14
N GLY A 83 9.19 -8.63 -3.94
CA GLY A 83 8.15 -8.58 -4.96
C GLY A 83 7.46 -9.91 -5.24
N LYS A 84 7.89 -11.01 -4.62
CA LYS A 84 7.36 -12.35 -4.84
C LYS A 84 6.24 -12.71 -3.86
N LEU A 85 5.45 -13.67 -4.28
CA LEU A 85 4.39 -14.24 -3.47
C LEU A 85 4.95 -15.44 -2.69
N HIS A 86 4.74 -15.44 -1.39
CA HIS A 86 5.20 -16.46 -0.44
C HIS A 86 4.02 -17.14 0.25
N PRO A 87 4.21 -18.37 0.77
CA PRO A 87 3.24 -19.02 1.63
C PRO A 87 2.89 -18.20 2.88
N GLY A 88 1.58 -18.06 3.14
CA GLY A 88 1.00 -17.55 4.38
C GLY A 88 0.27 -18.65 5.13
N LEU A 89 -1.04 -18.50 5.32
CA LEU A 89 -1.90 -19.57 5.86
C LEU A 89 -2.13 -20.70 4.85
N ALA A 90 -1.93 -20.48 3.56
CA ALA A 90 -1.77 -21.53 2.57
C ALA A 90 -0.29 -21.87 2.42
N THR A 91 0.06 -23.15 2.43
CA THR A 91 1.43 -23.64 2.25
C THR A 91 1.79 -23.85 0.78
N GLU A 92 0.79 -24.13 -0.04
CA GLU A 92 0.90 -24.30 -1.49
C GLU A 92 -0.43 -24.01 -2.18
N TRP A 93 -0.37 -23.67 -3.46
CA TRP A 93 -1.55 -23.48 -4.32
C TRP A 93 -1.26 -23.93 -5.75
N LYS A 94 -2.30 -24.41 -6.40
CA LYS A 94 -2.19 -24.95 -7.76
C LYS A 94 -3.42 -24.59 -8.58
N LEU A 95 -3.19 -24.11 -9.80
CA LEU A 95 -4.23 -23.93 -10.79
C LEU A 95 -4.54 -25.27 -11.48
N GLN A 96 -5.79 -25.64 -11.54
CA GLN A 96 -6.32 -26.80 -12.26
C GLN A 96 -7.16 -26.32 -13.43
N GLY A 97 -6.79 -26.74 -14.63
CA GLY A 97 -7.38 -26.15 -15.84
C GLY A 97 -7.03 -24.67 -15.97
N GLN A 98 -8.03 -23.81 -16.18
CA GLN A 98 -7.82 -22.37 -16.36
C GLN A 98 -8.41 -21.50 -15.24
N SER A 99 -9.30 -22.05 -14.40
CA SER A 99 -10.12 -21.24 -13.49
C SER A 99 -10.39 -21.88 -12.12
N GLN A 100 -9.82 -23.05 -11.83
CA GLN A 100 -9.97 -23.67 -10.52
C GLN A 100 -8.64 -23.64 -9.78
N TRP A 101 -8.59 -22.97 -8.64
CA TRP A 101 -7.46 -22.93 -7.73
C TRP A 101 -7.70 -23.83 -6.52
N THR A 102 -6.71 -24.66 -6.18
CA THR A 102 -6.69 -25.45 -4.95
C THR A 102 -5.59 -24.95 -4.05
N PHE A 103 -5.93 -24.62 -2.79
CA PHE A 103 -4.99 -24.18 -1.76
C PHE A 103 -4.91 -25.25 -0.66
N LYS A 104 -3.69 -25.62 -0.27
CA LYS A 104 -3.43 -26.42 0.91
C LYS A 104 -3.15 -25.51 2.11
N LEU A 105 -3.92 -25.67 3.17
CA LEU A 105 -3.86 -24.79 4.34
C LEU A 105 -2.91 -25.33 5.40
N ARG A 106 -2.29 -24.40 6.12
CA ARG A 106 -1.39 -24.71 7.23
C ARG A 106 -2.15 -25.32 8.38
N GLN A 107 -1.64 -26.45 8.90
CA GLN A 107 -2.22 -27.14 10.06
C GLN A 107 -1.65 -26.57 11.36
N GLY A 108 -2.40 -26.70 12.46
CA GLY A 108 -1.98 -26.32 13.81
C GLY A 108 -1.99 -24.81 14.09
N VAL A 109 -2.45 -23.98 13.15
CA VAL A 109 -2.62 -22.54 13.38
C VAL A 109 -3.80 -22.28 14.30
N LYS A 110 -3.59 -21.35 15.26
CA LYS A 110 -4.64 -20.90 16.17
C LYS A 110 -4.88 -19.39 15.99
N PHE A 111 -6.12 -19.00 16.12
CA PHE A 111 -6.49 -17.61 16.34
C PHE A 111 -6.06 -17.13 17.73
N HIS A 112 -6.00 -15.81 17.95
CA HIS A 112 -5.62 -15.20 19.23
C HIS A 112 -6.48 -15.62 20.41
N ASN A 113 -7.71 -16.07 20.18
CA ASN A 113 -8.63 -16.59 21.18
C ASN A 113 -8.49 -18.11 21.44
N GLY A 114 -7.53 -18.76 20.77
CA GLY A 114 -7.25 -20.19 20.89
C GLY A 114 -8.04 -21.12 19.95
N ASP A 115 -9.04 -20.61 19.22
CA ASP A 115 -9.78 -21.39 18.24
C ASP A 115 -8.86 -21.85 17.08
N PRO A 116 -9.02 -23.07 16.54
CA PRO A 116 -8.24 -23.54 15.42
C PRO A 116 -8.65 -22.81 14.12
N PHE A 117 -7.66 -22.49 13.28
CA PHE A 117 -7.92 -22.02 11.92
C PHE A 117 -8.22 -23.20 10.99
N THR A 118 -9.24 -23.07 10.15
CA THR A 118 -9.65 -24.07 9.17
C THR A 118 -10.05 -23.44 7.83
N SER A 119 -10.30 -24.30 6.84
CA SER A 119 -10.83 -23.90 5.54
C SER A 119 -12.21 -23.23 5.63
N ALA A 120 -12.99 -23.51 6.67
CA ALA A 120 -14.28 -22.85 6.90
C ALA A 120 -14.11 -21.35 7.21
N ASP A 121 -13.05 -20.97 7.97
CA ASP A 121 -12.72 -19.58 8.25
C ASP A 121 -12.21 -18.88 7.01
N ALA A 122 -11.36 -19.55 6.22
CA ALA A 122 -10.84 -19.02 4.96
C ALA A 122 -11.98 -18.75 3.96
N LYS A 123 -12.89 -19.73 3.78
CA LYS A 123 -14.07 -19.59 2.93
C LYS A 123 -14.94 -18.41 3.39
N TYR A 124 -15.30 -18.37 4.66
CA TYR A 124 -16.12 -17.31 5.25
C TYR A 124 -15.50 -15.91 5.04
N SER A 125 -14.21 -15.79 5.32
CA SER A 125 -13.49 -14.51 5.20
C SER A 125 -13.51 -13.98 3.77
N ILE A 126 -13.26 -14.86 2.80
CA ILE A 126 -13.23 -14.51 1.39
C ILE A 126 -14.64 -14.17 0.88
N GLU A 127 -15.63 -15.01 1.19
CA GLU A 127 -17.04 -14.78 0.80
C GLU A 127 -17.57 -13.47 1.37
N ARG A 128 -17.27 -13.17 2.65
CA ARG A 128 -17.63 -11.90 3.28
C ARG A 128 -17.09 -10.68 2.52
N THR A 129 -15.95 -10.80 1.86
CA THR A 129 -15.30 -9.67 1.16
C THR A 129 -16.18 -9.13 0.03
N TYR A 130 -16.79 -10.01 -0.75
CA TYR A 130 -17.60 -9.63 -1.91
C TYR A 130 -19.12 -9.82 -1.72
N ASP A 131 -19.55 -10.19 -0.53
CA ASP A 131 -20.98 -10.23 -0.18
C ASP A 131 -21.55 -8.80 -0.20
N PRO A 132 -22.55 -8.52 -1.06
CA PRO A 132 -23.17 -7.19 -1.12
C PRO A 132 -23.82 -6.76 0.21
N ALA A 133 -24.27 -7.72 1.03
CA ALA A 133 -24.87 -7.44 2.32
C ALA A 133 -23.84 -6.93 3.35
N ALA A 134 -22.60 -7.37 3.25
CA ALA A 134 -21.53 -6.99 4.16
C ALA A 134 -21.03 -5.56 3.91
N LYS A 135 -21.20 -5.01 2.69
CA LYS A 135 -20.81 -3.64 2.29
C LYS A 135 -19.34 -3.30 2.61
N THR A 136 -18.45 -4.26 2.38
CA THR A 136 -17.02 -4.09 2.68
C THR A 136 -16.36 -3.05 1.77
N MET A 137 -15.29 -2.42 2.25
CA MET A 137 -14.48 -1.46 1.46
C MET A 137 -13.64 -2.17 0.38
N VAL A 138 -13.45 -3.48 0.50
CA VAL A 138 -12.59 -4.29 -0.37
C VAL A 138 -13.39 -5.19 -1.34
N ALA A 139 -14.69 -4.98 -1.46
CA ALA A 139 -15.61 -5.80 -2.26
C ALA A 139 -15.17 -6.02 -3.73
N THR A 140 -14.43 -5.05 -4.30
CA THR A 140 -13.98 -5.12 -5.71
C THR A 140 -12.74 -5.99 -5.94
N VAL A 141 -12.07 -6.43 -4.89
CA VAL A 141 -10.77 -7.14 -5.00
C VAL A 141 -10.94 -8.57 -5.49
N LEU A 142 -12.00 -9.27 -5.06
CA LEU A 142 -12.22 -10.70 -5.29
C LEU A 142 -13.46 -11.01 -6.18
N THR A 143 -13.85 -10.07 -7.02
CA THR A 143 -15.05 -10.19 -7.88
C THR A 143 -14.96 -11.26 -8.97
N THR A 144 -13.77 -11.77 -9.23
CA THR A 144 -13.52 -12.87 -10.16
C THR A 144 -13.98 -14.22 -9.64
N ILE A 145 -14.17 -14.36 -8.34
CA ILE A 145 -14.60 -15.62 -7.70
C ILE A 145 -16.04 -15.92 -8.06
N ASP A 146 -16.29 -17.19 -8.41
CA ASP A 146 -17.62 -17.75 -8.65
C ASP A 146 -18.12 -18.49 -7.41
N ARG A 147 -17.38 -19.50 -6.96
CA ARG A 147 -17.69 -20.28 -5.77
C ARG A 147 -16.46 -20.74 -5.02
N ILE A 148 -16.65 -21.04 -3.73
CA ILE A 148 -15.61 -21.54 -2.84
C ILE A 148 -16.10 -22.80 -2.17
N GLU A 149 -15.29 -23.85 -2.17
CA GLU A 149 -15.54 -25.12 -1.50
C GLU A 149 -14.46 -25.39 -0.46
N ALA A 150 -14.87 -25.97 0.66
CA ALA A 150 -14.01 -26.39 1.77
C ALA A 150 -14.27 -27.89 2.03
N PRO A 151 -13.69 -28.78 1.18
CA PRO A 151 -14.01 -30.22 1.24
C PRO A 151 -13.48 -30.91 2.50
N ASP A 152 -12.44 -30.35 3.09
CA ASP A 152 -11.86 -30.82 4.36
C ASP A 152 -11.28 -29.60 5.12
N PRO A 153 -10.91 -29.72 6.41
CA PRO A 153 -10.43 -28.60 7.23
C PRO A 153 -9.18 -27.87 6.70
N TYR A 154 -8.44 -28.45 5.77
CA TYR A 154 -7.15 -27.94 5.31
C TYR A 154 -7.02 -27.84 3.79
N THR A 155 -8.15 -27.95 3.09
CA THR A 155 -8.20 -27.74 1.63
C THR A 155 -9.26 -26.71 1.29
N LEU A 156 -8.87 -25.70 0.49
CA LEU A 156 -9.79 -24.71 -0.04
C LEU A 156 -9.73 -24.79 -1.58
N VAL A 157 -10.89 -24.89 -2.21
CA VAL A 157 -11.02 -24.89 -3.67
C VAL A 157 -11.79 -23.65 -4.09
N ILE A 158 -11.23 -22.86 -4.98
CA ILE A 158 -11.82 -21.61 -5.47
C ILE A 158 -12.00 -21.72 -6.98
N GLN A 159 -13.23 -21.66 -7.44
CA GLN A 159 -13.59 -21.56 -8.85
C GLN A 159 -13.74 -20.08 -9.21
N THR A 160 -13.13 -19.65 -10.31
CA THR A 160 -13.29 -18.30 -10.85
C THR A 160 -14.21 -18.30 -12.07
N LYS A 161 -14.93 -17.20 -12.30
CA LYS A 161 -15.84 -16.98 -13.42
C LYS A 161 -15.15 -17.02 -14.78
N LYS A 162 -13.88 -16.61 -14.80
CA LYS A 162 -12.95 -16.58 -15.93
C LYS A 162 -11.57 -16.95 -15.41
N PRO A 163 -10.59 -17.29 -16.26
CA PRO A 163 -9.22 -17.45 -15.81
C PRO A 163 -8.76 -16.24 -14.99
N ASP A 164 -8.22 -16.48 -13.80
CA ASP A 164 -7.63 -15.42 -12.96
C ASP A 164 -6.26 -15.88 -12.45
N PRO A 165 -5.18 -15.66 -13.22
CA PRO A 165 -3.84 -16.05 -12.83
C PRO A 165 -3.35 -15.30 -11.58
N LEU A 166 -3.98 -14.19 -11.25
CA LEU A 166 -3.60 -13.34 -10.13
C LEU A 166 -4.37 -13.62 -8.83
N LEU A 167 -5.28 -14.62 -8.82
CA LEU A 167 -6.06 -14.93 -7.61
C LEU A 167 -5.18 -15.16 -6.37
N PRO A 168 -4.06 -15.91 -6.42
CA PRO A 168 -3.17 -16.02 -5.26
C PRO A 168 -2.61 -14.67 -4.80
N ALA A 169 -2.26 -13.77 -5.72
CA ALA A 169 -1.78 -12.43 -5.36
C ALA A 169 -2.88 -11.56 -4.75
N ARG A 170 -4.13 -11.67 -5.24
CA ARG A 170 -5.28 -10.98 -4.66
C ARG A 170 -5.53 -11.42 -3.20
N LEU A 171 -5.36 -12.71 -2.91
CA LEU A 171 -5.48 -13.28 -1.56
C LEU A 171 -4.29 -12.96 -0.65
N GLY A 172 -3.24 -12.34 -1.18
CA GLY A 172 -2.05 -11.90 -0.43
C GLY A 172 -2.08 -10.43 0.00
N PHE A 173 -3.16 -9.71 -0.29
CA PHE A 173 -3.27 -8.29 0.01
C PHE A 173 -4.55 -7.98 0.79
N TYR A 174 -4.93 -6.68 0.92
CA TYR A 174 -6.16 -6.33 1.66
C TYR A 174 -7.38 -6.97 0.98
N GLY A 175 -8.32 -7.40 1.82
CA GLY A 175 -9.44 -8.24 1.40
C GLY A 175 -9.15 -9.75 1.41
N GLY A 176 -7.86 -10.15 1.54
CA GLY A 176 -7.46 -11.54 1.72
C GLY A 176 -7.15 -11.96 3.17
N GLN A 177 -7.27 -11.03 4.12
CA GLN A 177 -7.06 -11.33 5.55
C GLN A 177 -8.13 -12.28 6.09
N ILE A 178 -7.68 -13.25 6.87
CA ILE A 178 -8.56 -14.28 7.43
C ILE A 178 -9.04 -13.87 8.83
N VAL A 179 -10.35 -13.95 9.01
CA VAL A 179 -11.05 -13.66 10.28
C VAL A 179 -11.71 -14.91 10.82
N PRO A 180 -11.82 -15.09 12.16
CA PRO A 180 -12.45 -16.26 12.77
C PRO A 180 -13.97 -16.19 12.62
N LYS A 181 -14.54 -17.08 11.79
CA LYS A 181 -15.97 -17.14 11.48
C LYS A 181 -16.82 -17.15 12.75
N LYS A 182 -16.62 -18.15 13.59
CA LYS A 182 -17.42 -18.38 14.81
C LYS A 182 -17.41 -17.17 15.75
N TYR A 183 -16.23 -16.59 15.98
CA TYR A 183 -16.10 -15.43 16.86
C TYR A 183 -16.82 -14.23 16.29
N LEU A 184 -16.60 -13.89 15.02
CA LEU A 184 -17.20 -12.74 14.37
C LEU A 184 -18.73 -12.86 14.31
N GLU A 185 -19.28 -14.04 13.99
CA GLU A 185 -20.72 -14.30 13.99
C GLU A 185 -21.33 -14.18 15.42
N THR A 186 -20.55 -14.54 16.46
CA THR A 186 -21.01 -14.45 17.85
C THR A 186 -21.05 -13.03 18.38
N VAL A 187 -19.99 -12.21 18.09
CA VAL A 187 -19.84 -10.89 18.73
C VAL A 187 -20.35 -9.73 17.87
N GLY A 188 -20.52 -9.97 16.57
CA GLY A 188 -20.90 -8.94 15.61
C GLY A 188 -19.76 -7.99 15.22
N GLY A 189 -19.96 -7.24 14.12
CA GLY A 189 -18.91 -6.43 13.50
C GLY A 189 -18.35 -5.32 14.39
N ASP A 190 -19.18 -4.62 15.14
CA ASP A 190 -18.72 -3.53 16.01
C ASP A 190 -17.83 -4.02 17.14
N THR A 191 -18.22 -5.12 17.80
CA THR A 191 -17.41 -5.73 18.85
C THR A 191 -16.13 -6.32 18.26
N PHE A 192 -16.21 -6.97 17.10
CA PHE A 192 -15.04 -7.48 16.40
C PHE A 192 -14.04 -6.36 16.05
N ASN A 193 -14.54 -5.23 15.56
CA ASN A 193 -13.69 -4.07 15.27
C ASN A 193 -12.99 -3.53 16.53
N ALA A 194 -13.66 -3.51 17.67
CA ALA A 194 -13.09 -3.06 18.95
C ALA A 194 -12.15 -4.09 19.60
N LYS A 195 -12.38 -5.38 19.35
CA LYS A 195 -11.61 -6.51 19.89
C LYS A 195 -11.31 -7.52 18.78
N PRO A 196 -10.42 -7.14 17.84
CA PRO A 196 -10.09 -7.99 16.70
C PRO A 196 -9.37 -9.26 17.16
N VAL A 197 -9.71 -10.36 16.52
CA VAL A 197 -9.09 -11.67 16.70
C VAL A 197 -8.59 -12.15 15.34
N GLY A 198 -7.30 -12.35 15.21
CA GLY A 198 -6.64 -12.86 14.01
C GLY A 198 -5.68 -13.99 14.34
N THR A 199 -4.83 -14.35 13.39
CA THR A 199 -3.79 -15.39 13.53
C THR A 199 -2.38 -14.80 13.58
N GLY A 200 -2.25 -13.46 13.50
CA GLY A 200 -1.00 -12.75 13.28
C GLY A 200 -0.04 -12.74 14.48
N PRO A 201 1.15 -12.14 14.28
CA PRO A 201 2.22 -12.10 15.28
C PRO A 201 1.91 -11.25 16.52
N VAL A 202 0.93 -10.35 16.45
CA VAL A 202 0.52 -9.52 17.59
C VAL A 202 -1.00 -9.54 17.77
N ARG A 203 -1.46 -9.42 19.02
CA ARG A 203 -2.87 -9.32 19.39
C ARG A 203 -3.15 -7.99 20.05
N LEU A 204 -4.24 -7.32 19.68
CA LEU A 204 -4.68 -6.08 20.30
C LEU A 204 -5.09 -6.33 21.76
N THR A 205 -4.54 -5.53 22.70
CA THR A 205 -4.88 -5.60 24.13
C THR A 205 -5.61 -4.35 24.61
N SER A 206 -5.31 -3.18 24.03
CA SER A 206 -6.10 -1.97 24.29
C SER A 206 -6.02 -1.01 23.09
N TRP A 207 -7.10 -0.26 22.91
CA TRP A 207 -7.16 0.80 21.91
C TRP A 207 -7.89 2.01 22.50
N VAL A 208 -7.21 3.13 22.51
CA VAL A 208 -7.77 4.44 22.87
C VAL A 208 -7.71 5.30 21.62
N LYS A 209 -8.89 5.62 21.08
CA LYS A 209 -9.02 6.40 19.85
C LYS A 209 -8.28 7.73 19.98
N ASP A 210 -7.63 8.14 18.90
CA ASP A 210 -6.81 9.36 18.75
C ASP A 210 -5.60 9.46 19.71
N ASP A 211 -5.28 8.38 20.46
CA ASP A 211 -4.11 8.30 21.32
C ASP A 211 -3.21 7.12 20.96
N ARG A 212 -3.63 5.90 21.28
CA ARG A 212 -2.77 4.73 21.07
C ARG A 212 -3.52 3.42 20.92
N ALA A 213 -2.86 2.47 20.23
CA ALA A 213 -3.20 1.06 20.29
C ALA A 213 -2.02 0.27 20.88
N VAL A 214 -2.32 -0.69 21.75
CA VAL A 214 -1.34 -1.56 22.40
C VAL A 214 -1.58 -2.99 21.99
N PHE A 215 -0.50 -3.65 21.62
CA PHE A 215 -0.52 -5.05 21.19
C PHE A 215 0.49 -5.84 22.00
N ASP A 216 0.14 -7.02 22.46
CA ASP A 216 1.08 -7.98 23.00
C ASP A 216 1.48 -8.99 21.91
N ALA A 217 2.71 -9.50 22.03
CA ALA A 217 3.22 -10.55 21.17
C ALA A 217 2.32 -11.81 21.27
N ASN A 218 2.06 -12.45 20.13
CA ASN A 218 1.40 -13.74 20.08
C ASN A 218 2.45 -14.85 20.29
N ALA A 219 2.45 -15.44 21.50
CA ALA A 219 3.40 -16.50 21.84
C ALA A 219 3.22 -17.77 20.99
N ASP A 220 1.98 -18.02 20.53
CA ASP A 220 1.59 -19.17 19.72
C ASP A 220 1.64 -18.87 18.20
N TYR A 221 2.34 -17.81 17.80
CA TYR A 221 2.39 -17.44 16.39
C TYR A 221 3.05 -18.51 15.52
N TRP A 222 2.33 -19.00 14.54
CA TRP A 222 2.77 -20.06 13.63
C TRP A 222 4.04 -19.71 12.83
N GLY A 223 4.29 -18.42 12.60
CA GLY A 223 5.49 -17.91 11.89
C GLY A 223 6.74 -17.85 12.76
N GLY A 224 6.65 -18.30 14.03
CA GLY A 224 7.75 -18.34 14.98
C GLY A 224 7.76 -17.17 15.97
N LYS A 225 8.69 -17.24 16.92
CA LYS A 225 8.84 -16.25 17.97
C LYS A 225 9.26 -14.89 17.42
N ILE A 226 8.62 -13.83 17.90
CA ILE A 226 9.00 -12.44 17.65
C ILE A 226 9.84 -11.88 18.79
N ASP A 227 10.78 -10.97 18.46
CA ASP A 227 11.76 -10.46 19.42
C ASP A 227 11.28 -9.23 20.21
N MET A 228 9.98 -9.02 20.36
CA MET A 228 9.38 -8.02 21.24
C MET A 228 8.27 -8.66 22.06
N ASP A 229 7.97 -8.10 23.23
CA ASP A 229 6.89 -8.56 24.07
C ASP A 229 5.63 -7.69 23.89
N ARG A 230 5.83 -6.41 23.48
CA ARG A 230 4.77 -5.43 23.30
C ARG A 230 5.08 -4.46 22.17
N LEU A 231 4.04 -4.10 21.43
CA LEU A 231 4.05 -3.03 20.43
C LEU A 231 3.06 -1.96 20.87
N VAL A 232 3.49 -0.70 20.92
CA VAL A 232 2.63 0.47 21.14
C VAL A 232 2.63 1.33 19.89
N VAL A 233 1.44 1.59 19.35
CA VAL A 233 1.27 2.50 18.21
C VAL A 233 0.61 3.77 18.71
N ARG A 234 1.33 4.89 18.62
CA ARG A 234 0.86 6.22 19.03
C ARG A 234 0.41 7.03 17.82
N SER A 235 -0.73 7.72 17.95
CA SER A 235 -1.17 8.72 17.00
C SER A 235 -0.53 10.06 17.33
N ILE A 236 0.37 10.55 16.46
CA ILE A 236 0.97 11.89 16.57
C ILE A 236 0.83 12.55 15.20
N PRO A 237 -0.29 13.23 14.92
CA PRO A 237 -0.60 13.77 13.59
C PRO A 237 0.45 14.77 13.09
N GLU A 238 0.91 15.65 13.95
CA GLU A 238 1.83 16.70 13.58
C GLU A 238 3.27 16.18 13.39
N THR A 239 3.89 16.54 12.26
CA THR A 239 5.23 16.06 11.90
C THR A 239 6.31 16.51 12.90
N ALA A 240 6.28 17.77 13.34
CA ALA A 240 7.31 18.30 14.23
C ALA A 240 7.30 17.66 15.63
N PRO A 241 6.14 17.48 16.32
CA PRO A 241 6.05 16.70 17.55
C PRO A 241 6.46 15.23 17.36
N ARG A 242 6.11 14.60 16.24
CA ARG A 242 6.47 13.21 15.94
C ARG A 242 7.99 13.04 15.81
N ILE A 243 8.68 13.98 15.12
CA ILE A 243 10.14 14.00 15.03
C ILE A 243 10.76 14.26 16.42
N ALA A 244 10.22 15.20 17.19
CA ALA A 244 10.72 15.51 18.52
C ALA A 244 10.63 14.30 19.46
N ALA A 245 9.54 13.53 19.42
CA ALA A 245 9.37 12.31 20.20
C ALA A 245 10.45 11.26 19.86
N LEU A 246 10.77 11.08 18.56
CA LEU A 246 11.86 10.19 18.14
C LEU A 246 13.22 10.65 18.66
N LEU A 247 13.55 11.94 18.48
CA LEU A 247 14.85 12.47 18.89
C LEU A 247 15.07 12.45 20.41
N LYS A 248 13.98 12.49 21.20
CA LYS A 248 14.01 12.32 22.66
C LYS A 248 13.99 10.88 23.14
N GLY A 249 13.80 9.91 22.23
CA GLY A 249 13.67 8.50 22.58
C GLY A 249 12.32 8.15 23.23
N GLU A 250 11.30 8.98 23.07
CA GLU A 250 9.92 8.69 23.54
C GLU A 250 9.20 7.70 22.63
N VAL A 251 9.69 7.53 21.39
CA VAL A 251 9.27 6.53 20.41
C VAL A 251 10.50 5.99 19.69
N ASP A 252 10.44 4.74 19.25
CA ASP A 252 11.55 4.05 18.56
C ASP A 252 11.49 4.24 17.03
N ILE A 253 10.29 4.33 16.49
CA ILE A 253 10.07 4.48 15.05
C ILE A 253 9.01 5.56 14.80
N ILE A 254 9.25 6.38 13.79
CA ILE A 254 8.21 7.24 13.22
C ILE A 254 7.95 6.87 11.76
N THR A 255 6.71 6.99 11.34
CA THR A 255 6.30 6.77 9.94
C THR A 255 5.91 8.10 9.29
N GLN A 256 5.75 8.10 7.96
CA GLN A 256 5.28 9.26 7.19
C GLN A 256 6.18 10.51 7.39
N LEU A 257 7.48 10.29 7.38
CA LEU A 257 8.46 11.38 7.44
C LEU A 257 8.50 12.12 6.08
N PRO A 258 8.20 13.43 6.04
CA PRO A 258 8.36 14.20 4.82
C PRO A 258 9.83 14.21 4.36
N PRO A 259 10.11 14.14 3.05
CA PRO A 259 11.48 14.07 2.52
C PRO A 259 12.39 15.24 2.95
N ASP A 260 11.84 16.44 3.04
CA ASP A 260 12.52 17.66 3.48
C ASP A 260 12.90 17.65 4.97
N GLN A 261 12.29 16.79 5.79
CA GLN A 261 12.59 16.65 7.20
C GLN A 261 13.64 15.55 7.51
N ALA A 262 14.06 14.80 6.49
CA ALA A 262 14.97 13.67 6.67
C ALA A 262 16.31 14.06 7.29
N GLU A 263 16.86 15.22 6.91
CA GLU A 263 18.16 15.73 7.41
C GLU A 263 18.15 15.98 8.91
N ARG A 264 17.01 16.37 9.49
CA ARG A 264 16.87 16.58 10.95
C ARG A 264 17.09 15.30 11.75
N ILE A 265 16.80 14.15 11.13
CA ILE A 265 16.96 12.83 11.75
C ILE A 265 18.35 12.28 11.48
N THR A 266 18.84 12.38 10.24
CA THR A 266 20.16 11.84 9.86
C THR A 266 21.33 12.62 10.47
N GLY A 267 21.12 13.88 10.89
CA GLY A 267 22.09 14.66 11.64
C GLY A 267 22.29 14.21 13.10
N ASN A 268 21.50 13.26 13.59
CA ASN A 268 21.61 12.71 14.93
C ASN A 268 22.27 11.33 14.87
N THR A 269 23.22 11.07 15.78
CA THR A 269 24.00 9.82 15.80
C THR A 269 23.22 8.60 16.27
N THR A 270 22.07 8.80 16.94
CA THR A 270 21.23 7.72 17.51
C THR A 270 20.04 7.36 16.61
N THR A 271 19.79 8.12 15.54
CA THR A 271 18.65 7.92 14.67
C THR A 271 19.08 7.81 13.19
N ARG A 272 18.29 7.11 12.42
CA ARG A 272 18.51 6.96 10.97
C ARG A 272 17.19 7.05 10.22
N VAL A 273 17.26 7.49 8.97
CA VAL A 273 16.16 7.40 8.02
C VAL A 273 16.36 6.14 7.19
N THR A 274 15.36 5.28 7.16
CA THR A 274 15.31 4.13 6.28
C THR A 274 14.06 4.19 5.41
N GLY A 275 14.12 3.63 4.23
CA GLY A 275 13.02 3.57 3.29
C GLY A 275 13.35 2.63 2.16
N ALA A 276 12.34 2.26 1.40
CA ALA A 276 12.48 1.43 0.20
C ALA A 276 11.67 2.04 -0.93
N LEU A 277 12.12 1.82 -2.16
CA LEU A 277 11.28 2.06 -3.32
C LEU A 277 10.16 1.01 -3.29
N TYR A 278 8.91 1.47 -3.38
CA TYR A 278 7.76 0.60 -3.48
C TYR A 278 7.10 0.75 -4.86
N ALA A 279 6.35 -0.25 -5.28
CA ALA A 279 5.63 -0.22 -6.55
C ALA A 279 4.41 0.71 -6.46
N GLY A 280 4.64 2.00 -6.49
CA GLY A 280 3.65 3.06 -6.47
C GLY A 280 4.08 4.22 -7.33
N LEU A 281 3.13 4.94 -7.88
CA LEU A 281 3.35 6.11 -8.73
C LEU A 281 2.60 7.31 -8.17
N TYR A 282 3.18 8.49 -8.27
CA TYR A 282 2.43 9.74 -8.22
C TYR A 282 1.98 10.06 -9.63
N VAL A 283 0.68 10.14 -9.84
CA VAL A 283 0.09 10.38 -11.16
C VAL A 283 -0.84 11.58 -11.13
N LEU A 284 -0.92 12.26 -12.26
CA LEU A 284 -1.96 13.24 -12.52
C LEU A 284 -3.10 12.57 -13.27
N GLY A 285 -4.24 12.40 -12.59
CA GLY A 285 -5.49 12.05 -13.26
C GLY A 285 -5.93 13.21 -14.14
N VAL A 286 -6.55 12.91 -15.27
CA VAL A 286 -6.94 13.90 -16.29
C VAL A 286 -8.40 13.70 -16.68
N ASN A 287 -9.22 14.74 -16.52
CA ASN A 287 -10.58 14.73 -17.07
C ASN A 287 -10.54 15.06 -18.57
N SER A 288 -10.32 14.03 -19.39
CA SER A 288 -10.25 14.16 -20.85
C SER A 288 -11.59 14.40 -21.55
N LYS A 289 -12.68 14.60 -20.80
CA LYS A 289 -14.01 14.96 -21.34
C LYS A 289 -14.25 16.46 -21.37
N ARG A 290 -13.30 17.26 -20.88
CA ARG A 290 -13.43 18.73 -20.76
C ARG A 290 -12.35 19.46 -21.54
N PRO A 291 -12.70 20.49 -22.34
CA PRO A 291 -11.70 21.40 -22.93
C PRO A 291 -10.87 22.08 -21.84
N PRO A 292 -9.58 22.33 -22.11
CA PRO A 292 -8.82 21.94 -23.31
C PRO A 292 -8.21 20.52 -23.21
N LEU A 293 -8.53 19.76 -22.16
CA LEU A 293 -7.95 18.43 -21.86
C LEU A 293 -8.53 17.29 -22.71
N ASP A 294 -9.57 17.55 -23.48
CA ASP A 294 -10.09 16.67 -24.51
C ASP A 294 -9.17 16.57 -25.73
N ASN A 295 -8.30 17.59 -25.94
CA ASN A 295 -7.31 17.59 -27.01
C ASN A 295 -6.05 16.81 -26.59
N PRO A 296 -5.67 15.73 -27.32
CA PRO A 296 -4.48 14.95 -27.00
C PRO A 296 -3.16 15.73 -27.08
N LEU A 297 -3.05 16.72 -27.99
CA LEU A 297 -1.84 17.54 -28.10
C LEU A 297 -1.65 18.43 -26.88
N VAL A 298 -2.72 18.91 -26.27
CA VAL A 298 -2.64 19.67 -25.00
C VAL A 298 -2.15 18.75 -23.87
N LYS A 299 -2.70 17.55 -23.72
CA LYS A 299 -2.24 16.60 -22.69
C LYS A 299 -0.76 16.22 -22.86
N GLN A 300 -0.33 15.99 -24.10
CA GLN A 300 1.08 15.71 -24.41
C GLN A 300 1.97 16.91 -24.08
N ALA A 301 1.53 18.12 -24.39
CA ALA A 301 2.26 19.34 -24.05
C ALA A 301 2.42 19.52 -22.53
N LEU A 302 1.34 19.29 -21.78
CA LEU A 302 1.36 19.34 -20.31
C LEU A 302 2.35 18.33 -19.74
N SER A 303 2.40 17.10 -20.28
CA SER A 303 3.36 16.09 -19.83
C SER A 303 4.81 16.48 -20.16
N LEU A 304 5.08 16.96 -21.38
CA LEU A 304 6.42 17.40 -21.82
C LEU A 304 6.94 18.63 -21.08
N ALA A 305 6.05 19.44 -20.50
CA ALA A 305 6.42 20.63 -19.74
C ALA A 305 6.85 20.32 -18.30
N ILE A 306 6.67 19.10 -17.79
CA ILE A 306 6.99 18.74 -16.40
C ILE A 306 8.43 18.24 -16.32
N ASP A 307 9.28 18.98 -15.61
CA ASP A 307 10.64 18.56 -15.22
C ASP A 307 10.54 17.64 -13.99
N ARG A 308 10.38 16.34 -14.26
CA ARG A 308 10.24 15.32 -13.21
C ARG A 308 11.53 15.08 -12.44
N GLU A 309 12.68 15.25 -13.09
CA GLU A 309 13.99 15.13 -12.43
C GLU A 309 14.19 16.24 -11.41
N ALA A 310 13.83 17.49 -11.77
CA ALA A 310 13.85 18.60 -10.83
C ALA A 310 12.90 18.34 -9.64
N ILE A 311 11.69 17.83 -9.87
CA ILE A 311 10.75 17.46 -8.80
C ILE A 311 11.38 16.42 -7.87
N VAL A 312 11.94 15.32 -8.41
CA VAL A 312 12.58 14.26 -7.61
C VAL A 312 13.75 14.82 -6.81
N LYS A 313 14.59 15.65 -7.43
CA LYS A 313 15.77 16.22 -6.78
C LYS A 313 15.40 17.21 -5.68
N GLU A 314 14.55 18.19 -5.98
CA GLU A 314 14.32 19.35 -5.11
C GLU A 314 13.23 19.10 -4.07
N LEU A 315 12.09 18.52 -4.46
CA LEU A 315 10.98 18.25 -3.52
C LEU A 315 11.15 16.91 -2.78
N TRP A 316 11.65 15.88 -3.47
CA TRP A 316 11.82 14.54 -2.91
C TRP A 316 13.23 14.25 -2.40
N ARG A 317 14.15 15.20 -2.52
CA ARG A 317 15.57 15.05 -2.08
C ARG A 317 16.21 13.76 -2.61
N GLY A 318 15.96 13.43 -3.86
CA GLY A 318 16.44 12.21 -4.52
C GLY A 318 15.79 10.91 -4.06
N ARG A 319 14.71 10.97 -3.25
CA ARG A 319 14.01 9.80 -2.71
C ARG A 319 12.86 9.34 -3.61
N GLY A 320 13.13 9.21 -4.89
CA GLY A 320 12.19 8.79 -5.90
C GLY A 320 12.90 8.56 -7.23
N ILE A 321 12.15 8.11 -8.20
CA ILE A 321 12.63 7.93 -9.58
C ILE A 321 11.62 8.53 -10.55
N VAL A 322 12.10 8.97 -11.71
CA VAL A 322 11.23 9.36 -12.81
C VAL A 322 10.70 8.09 -13.48
N PRO A 323 9.38 7.91 -13.61
CA PRO A 323 8.81 6.73 -14.25
C PRO A 323 9.03 6.76 -15.76
N ASN A 324 9.04 5.59 -16.38
CA ASN A 324 9.11 5.44 -17.85
C ASN A 324 7.76 5.05 -18.48
N GLY A 325 6.72 4.94 -17.65
CA GLY A 325 5.36 4.58 -18.08
C GLY A 325 4.43 4.35 -16.89
N PRO A 326 3.25 3.81 -17.12
CA PRO A 326 2.23 3.56 -16.10
C PRO A 326 2.47 2.27 -15.29
N ILE A 327 3.46 1.45 -15.65
CA ILE A 327 3.82 0.24 -14.90
C ILE A 327 4.94 0.60 -13.93
N ALA A 328 4.73 0.38 -12.64
CA ALA A 328 5.70 0.73 -11.61
C ALA A 328 6.93 -0.20 -11.65
N LYS A 329 8.12 0.36 -11.39
CA LYS A 329 9.33 -0.45 -11.22
C LYS A 329 9.13 -1.44 -10.07
N GLY A 330 9.39 -2.72 -10.35
CA GLY A 330 9.17 -3.82 -9.42
C GLY A 330 7.87 -4.60 -9.64
N ASP A 331 7.02 -4.14 -10.57
CA ASP A 331 5.89 -4.95 -11.06
C ASP A 331 6.33 -5.90 -12.18
N ASN A 332 5.59 -6.99 -12.33
CA ASN A 332 5.69 -7.83 -13.51
C ASN A 332 5.44 -6.98 -14.76
N HIS A 333 6.08 -7.37 -15.86
CA HIS A 333 5.95 -6.66 -17.16
C HIS A 333 6.45 -5.21 -17.17
N TYR A 334 7.15 -4.74 -16.12
CA TYR A 334 7.88 -3.47 -16.19
C TYR A 334 8.97 -3.55 -17.27
N ASP A 335 8.93 -2.65 -18.24
CA ASP A 335 9.94 -2.61 -19.31
C ASP A 335 11.02 -1.57 -18.99
N ALA A 336 12.16 -2.04 -18.53
CA ALA A 336 13.32 -1.19 -18.21
C ALA A 336 14.00 -0.58 -19.47
N SER A 337 13.67 -1.05 -20.68
CA SER A 337 14.22 -0.51 -21.92
C SER A 337 13.53 0.79 -22.36
N LEU A 338 12.36 1.10 -21.84
CA LEU A 338 11.68 2.35 -22.13
C LEU A 338 12.41 3.53 -21.48
N PRO A 339 12.60 4.64 -22.19
CA PRO A 339 13.20 5.83 -21.60
C PRO A 339 12.25 6.45 -20.56
N PRO A 340 12.80 7.17 -19.56
CA PRO A 340 11.98 7.99 -18.67
C PRO A 340 11.11 8.97 -19.45
N LEU A 341 9.96 9.35 -18.85
CA LEU A 341 9.06 10.34 -19.45
C LEU A 341 9.81 11.66 -19.73
N ALA A 342 9.79 12.09 -20.97
CA ALA A 342 10.59 13.19 -21.46
C ALA A 342 10.18 14.54 -20.87
N TYR A 343 11.17 15.40 -20.65
CA TYR A 343 11.01 16.84 -20.43
C TYR A 343 11.47 17.61 -21.66
N ASN A 344 10.56 18.32 -22.31
CA ASN A 344 10.88 19.14 -23.50
C ASN A 344 9.93 20.34 -23.60
N PRO A 345 10.23 21.45 -22.90
CA PRO A 345 9.35 22.62 -22.88
C PRO A 345 9.24 23.33 -24.24
N ARG A 346 10.22 23.18 -25.13
CA ARG A 346 10.13 23.71 -26.49
C ARG A 346 9.06 22.96 -27.30
N GLU A 347 9.12 21.66 -27.29
CA GLU A 347 8.12 20.84 -27.97
C GLU A 347 6.73 21.00 -27.33
N ALA A 348 6.65 21.22 -26.02
CA ALA A 348 5.39 21.51 -25.35
C ALA A 348 4.72 22.75 -25.94
N ARG A 349 5.47 23.86 -26.16
CA ARG A 349 4.96 25.09 -26.80
C ARG A 349 4.50 24.83 -28.23
N GLU A 350 5.26 24.05 -28.99
CA GLU A 350 4.93 23.72 -30.39
C GLU A 350 3.61 22.90 -30.43
N ARG A 351 3.42 21.96 -29.52
CA ARG A 351 2.17 21.17 -29.41
C ARG A 351 0.97 22.01 -29.00
N LEU A 352 1.13 22.94 -28.05
CA LEU A 352 0.07 23.89 -27.67
C LEU A 352 -0.34 24.76 -28.86
N LYS A 353 0.63 25.29 -29.64
CA LYS A 353 0.36 26.03 -30.85
C LYS A 353 -0.38 25.20 -31.91
N LYS A 354 0.06 23.94 -32.14
CA LYS A 354 -0.57 23.01 -33.07
C LYS A 354 -1.97 22.63 -32.62
N ALA A 355 -2.21 22.55 -31.30
CA ALA A 355 -3.52 22.28 -30.70
C ALA A 355 -4.49 23.45 -30.86
N GLY A 356 -4.02 24.63 -31.22
CA GLY A 356 -4.82 25.86 -31.26
C GLY A 356 -5.19 26.39 -29.87
N TYR A 357 -4.39 26.07 -28.84
CA TYR A 357 -4.61 26.52 -27.47
C TYR A 357 -4.58 28.05 -27.37
N LYS A 358 -5.62 28.66 -26.80
CA LYS A 358 -5.82 30.11 -26.73
C LYS A 358 -5.75 30.69 -25.32
N GLY A 359 -5.31 29.89 -24.34
CA GLY A 359 -5.22 30.33 -22.94
C GLY A 359 -6.40 29.89 -22.09
N GLU A 360 -7.13 28.86 -22.48
CA GLU A 360 -8.17 28.23 -21.70
C GLU A 360 -7.61 27.77 -20.34
N GLU A 361 -8.40 27.86 -19.28
CA GLU A 361 -7.95 27.48 -17.94
C GLU A 361 -7.73 25.98 -17.81
N VAL A 362 -6.56 25.60 -17.29
CA VAL A 362 -6.23 24.22 -16.90
C VAL A 362 -6.18 24.16 -15.38
N PHE A 363 -7.17 23.52 -14.77
CA PHE A 363 -7.24 23.34 -13.34
C PHE A 363 -6.42 22.14 -12.88
N LEU A 364 -5.62 22.34 -11.81
CA LEU A 364 -4.97 21.30 -11.06
C LEU A 364 -5.52 21.32 -9.62
N GLU A 365 -6.43 20.39 -9.34
CA GLU A 365 -7.05 20.23 -8.03
C GLU A 365 -6.14 19.40 -7.13
N THR A 366 -5.76 19.97 -6.00
CA THR A 366 -4.86 19.35 -5.03
C THR A 366 -5.42 19.42 -3.62
N THR A 367 -4.83 18.67 -2.71
CA THR A 367 -5.12 18.76 -1.26
C THR A 367 -3.89 19.29 -0.52
N VAL A 368 -3.92 19.31 0.80
CA VAL A 368 -2.76 19.72 1.61
C VAL A 368 -1.95 18.51 2.10
N ALA A 369 -2.61 17.36 2.30
CA ALA A 369 -2.00 16.22 2.99
C ALA A 369 -2.56 14.85 2.55
N TYR A 370 -3.10 14.71 1.35
CA TYR A 370 -3.54 13.42 0.82
C TYR A 370 -2.32 12.57 0.44
N VAL A 371 -1.43 13.14 -0.36
CA VAL A 371 -0.12 12.55 -0.68
C VAL A 371 0.99 13.44 -0.14
N SER A 372 2.16 12.86 0.10
CA SER A 372 3.32 13.67 0.53
C SER A 372 3.66 14.68 -0.57
N GLN A 373 3.89 15.94 -0.20
CA GLN A 373 4.24 17.03 -1.10
C GLN A 373 3.18 17.38 -2.16
N ASP A 374 1.90 17.00 -2.00
CA ASP A 374 0.86 17.22 -3.02
C ASP A 374 0.69 18.69 -3.41
N LYS A 375 0.58 19.60 -2.45
CA LYS A 375 0.47 21.03 -2.73
C LYS A 375 1.75 21.61 -3.33
N PRO A 376 2.97 21.43 -2.77
CA PRO A 376 4.21 21.86 -3.39
C PRO A 376 4.44 21.32 -4.80
N MET A 377 4.11 20.05 -5.06
CA MET A 377 4.20 19.48 -6.40
C MET A 377 3.19 20.12 -7.36
N ALA A 378 1.96 20.40 -6.92
CA ALA A 378 0.96 21.06 -7.75
C ALA A 378 1.39 22.49 -8.12
N GLU A 379 1.94 23.24 -7.18
CA GLU A 379 2.46 24.58 -7.41
C GLU A 379 3.66 24.56 -8.39
N ALA A 380 4.60 23.63 -8.22
CA ALA A 380 5.75 23.46 -9.12
C ALA A 380 5.30 23.08 -10.54
N VAL A 381 4.41 22.11 -10.70
CA VAL A 381 3.89 21.69 -11.99
C VAL A 381 3.12 22.82 -12.67
N ALA A 382 2.28 23.53 -11.94
CA ALA A 382 1.55 24.69 -12.50
C ALA A 382 2.48 25.81 -12.92
N ALA A 383 3.59 26.06 -12.21
CA ALA A 383 4.62 27.01 -12.65
C ALA A 383 5.26 26.57 -13.97
N MET A 384 5.70 25.32 -14.09
CA MET A 384 6.26 24.75 -15.31
C MET A 384 5.29 24.84 -16.51
N TRP A 385 3.99 24.65 -16.27
CA TRP A 385 2.97 24.82 -17.29
C TRP A 385 2.81 26.29 -17.73
N ARG A 386 2.84 27.25 -16.78
CA ARG A 386 2.80 28.68 -17.09
C ARG A 386 4.01 29.12 -17.91
N ASP A 387 5.19 28.56 -17.64
CA ASP A 387 6.42 28.84 -18.38
C ASP A 387 6.33 28.45 -19.87
N VAL A 388 5.49 27.50 -20.21
CA VAL A 388 5.23 27.15 -21.63
C VAL A 388 3.98 27.79 -22.20
N GLY A 389 3.31 28.69 -21.44
CA GLY A 389 2.18 29.47 -21.90
C GLY A 389 0.80 28.90 -21.54
N VAL A 390 0.73 27.93 -20.63
CA VAL A 390 -0.55 27.37 -20.16
C VAL A 390 -1.14 28.26 -19.06
N ASN A 391 -2.43 28.58 -19.13
CA ASN A 391 -3.17 29.26 -18.07
C ASN A 391 -3.53 28.28 -16.95
N ALA A 392 -2.52 27.87 -16.16
CA ALA A 392 -2.66 26.88 -15.10
C ALA A 392 -3.20 27.51 -13.79
N LYS A 393 -4.21 26.90 -13.21
CA LYS A 393 -4.83 27.27 -11.93
C LYS A 393 -4.70 26.14 -10.94
N VAL A 394 -4.08 26.37 -9.79
CA VAL A 394 -4.09 25.43 -8.66
C VAL A 394 -5.29 25.72 -7.76
N GLU A 395 -6.08 24.70 -7.49
CA GLU A 395 -7.22 24.77 -6.59
C GLU A 395 -7.01 23.78 -5.44
N VAL A 396 -6.90 24.31 -4.22
CA VAL A 396 -6.78 23.47 -3.02
C VAL A 396 -8.17 23.10 -2.53
N ILE A 397 -8.43 21.80 -2.42
CA ILE A 397 -9.71 21.24 -1.97
C ILE A 397 -9.53 20.34 -0.76
N GLU A 398 -10.54 20.23 0.07
CA GLU A 398 -10.56 19.30 1.20
C GLU A 398 -10.56 17.83 0.73
N TYR A 399 -9.96 16.93 1.54
CA TYR A 399 -9.89 15.52 1.20
C TYR A 399 -11.26 14.86 0.99
N SER A 400 -12.24 15.21 1.80
CA SER A 400 -13.62 14.74 1.68
C SER A 400 -14.26 15.15 0.34
N VAL A 401 -14.02 16.39 -0.10
CA VAL A 401 -14.47 16.91 -1.40
C VAL A 401 -13.75 16.18 -2.54
N ARG A 402 -12.43 15.97 -2.42
CA ARG A 402 -11.66 15.18 -3.38
C ARG A 402 -12.22 13.77 -3.52
N ALA A 403 -12.49 13.09 -2.39
CA ALA A 403 -13.03 11.74 -2.37
C ALA A 403 -14.43 11.67 -3.02
N GLN A 404 -15.27 12.67 -2.77
CA GLN A 404 -16.58 12.80 -3.40
C GLN A 404 -16.44 13.00 -4.91
N LYS A 405 -15.63 13.97 -5.36
CA LYS A 405 -15.38 14.21 -6.79
C LYS A 405 -14.83 12.98 -7.52
N GLY A 406 -13.99 12.19 -6.86
CA GLY A 406 -13.49 10.92 -7.42
C GLY A 406 -14.61 9.90 -7.66
N ARG A 407 -15.54 9.73 -6.70
CA ARG A 407 -16.71 8.84 -6.85
C ARG A 407 -17.68 9.34 -7.92
N GLU A 408 -17.95 10.64 -7.95
CA GLU A 408 -18.91 11.28 -8.87
C GLU A 408 -18.30 11.61 -10.23
N LYS A 409 -16.99 11.45 -10.40
CA LYS A 409 -16.25 11.82 -11.63
C LYS A 409 -16.44 13.29 -12.02
N THR A 410 -16.35 14.19 -11.05
CA THR A 410 -16.65 15.63 -11.21
C THR A 410 -15.43 16.56 -11.11
N PHE A 411 -14.20 16.04 -11.20
CA PHE A 411 -13.00 16.87 -11.27
C PHE A 411 -13.08 17.87 -12.44
N LYS A 412 -12.66 19.10 -12.19
CA LYS A 412 -12.69 20.17 -13.20
C LYS A 412 -11.62 19.98 -14.29
N GLY A 413 -10.45 19.46 -13.90
CA GLY A 413 -9.30 19.33 -14.78
C GLY A 413 -8.43 18.13 -14.44
N MET A 414 -7.33 18.39 -13.79
CA MET A 414 -6.37 17.38 -13.35
C MET A 414 -6.33 17.29 -11.82
N TRP A 415 -5.88 16.16 -11.28
CA TRP A 415 -5.76 15.95 -9.83
C TRP A 415 -4.67 14.95 -9.50
N TRP A 416 -4.10 15.03 -8.29
CA TRP A 416 -3.12 14.03 -7.80
C TRP A 416 -3.78 12.74 -7.36
N SER A 417 -3.08 11.65 -7.66
CA SER A 417 -3.35 10.32 -7.12
C SER A 417 -2.04 9.57 -6.89
N ASP A 418 -2.04 8.65 -5.94
CA ASP A 418 -0.88 7.84 -5.53
C ASP A 418 -1.16 6.33 -5.63
N PRO A 419 -1.57 5.84 -6.81
CA PRO A 419 -1.88 4.43 -6.93
C PRO A 419 -0.68 3.56 -6.59
N THR A 420 -0.92 2.55 -5.77
CA THR A 420 0.03 1.52 -5.43
C THR A 420 -0.33 0.23 -6.16
N SER A 421 0.67 -0.44 -6.70
CA SER A 421 0.50 -1.78 -7.25
C SER A 421 0.27 -2.76 -6.11
N THR A 422 -0.93 -3.30 -6.05
CA THR A 422 -1.35 -4.21 -5.00
C THR A 422 -1.06 -5.67 -5.32
N LEU A 423 -0.93 -5.98 -6.61
CA LEU A 423 -0.78 -7.36 -7.10
C LEU A 423 0.63 -7.68 -7.62
N GLY A 424 1.49 -6.66 -7.80
CA GLY A 424 2.76 -6.81 -8.51
C GLY A 424 2.58 -7.02 -10.01
N ASP A 425 1.48 -6.54 -10.55
CA ASP A 425 1.05 -6.76 -11.91
C ASP A 425 0.25 -5.53 -12.40
N PRO A 426 0.33 -5.18 -13.67
CA PRO A 426 -0.42 -4.03 -14.22
C PRO A 426 -1.92 -4.06 -13.97
N ASP A 427 -2.54 -5.26 -13.84
CA ASP A 427 -3.95 -5.38 -13.46
C ASP A 427 -4.25 -4.73 -12.09
N GLY A 428 -3.32 -4.80 -11.15
CA GLY A 428 -3.49 -4.26 -9.79
C GLY A 428 -3.48 -2.73 -9.70
N MET A 429 -2.91 -2.05 -10.66
CA MET A 429 -2.82 -0.59 -10.68
C MET A 429 -3.35 0.00 -11.98
N MET A 430 -2.67 -0.20 -13.10
CA MET A 430 -2.99 0.43 -14.38
C MET A 430 -4.40 0.07 -14.84
N TRP A 431 -4.71 -1.21 -14.95
CA TRP A 431 -6.01 -1.66 -15.42
C TRP A 431 -7.14 -1.31 -14.45
N ARG A 432 -6.91 -1.51 -13.14
CA ARG A 432 -7.90 -1.14 -12.10
C ARG A 432 -8.28 0.34 -12.16
N LEU A 433 -7.35 1.22 -12.50
CA LEU A 433 -7.61 2.67 -12.57
C LEU A 433 -8.19 3.11 -13.90
N LEU A 434 -7.66 2.63 -15.01
CA LEU A 434 -7.90 3.12 -16.36
C LEU A 434 -8.89 2.24 -17.14
N GLY A 435 -9.09 1.00 -16.73
CA GLY A 435 -10.03 0.08 -17.36
C GLY A 435 -11.48 0.54 -17.26
N PRO A 436 -12.40 -0.07 -18.03
CA PRO A 436 -13.81 0.29 -18.03
C PRO A 436 -14.43 0.31 -16.64
N GLY A 437 -15.06 1.42 -16.26
CA GLY A 437 -15.65 1.61 -14.94
C GLY A 437 -14.66 1.97 -13.83
N GLY A 438 -13.37 2.01 -14.10
CA GLY A 438 -12.34 2.41 -13.14
C GLY A 438 -12.49 3.86 -12.65
N PRO A 439 -11.86 4.22 -11.53
CA PRO A 439 -11.97 5.56 -10.95
C PRO A 439 -11.38 6.67 -11.84
N MET A 440 -10.48 6.34 -12.75
CA MET A 440 -9.89 7.27 -13.73
C MET A 440 -10.44 7.06 -15.15
N ASP A 441 -11.62 6.49 -15.27
CA ASP A 441 -12.33 6.25 -16.53
C ASP A 441 -12.92 7.56 -17.12
N TYR A 442 -12.02 8.44 -17.61
CA TYR A 442 -12.39 9.71 -18.26
C TYR A 442 -12.08 9.72 -19.78
N TRP A 443 -11.56 8.62 -20.30
CA TRP A 443 -11.25 8.42 -21.72
C TRP A 443 -11.49 6.97 -22.11
N ARG A 444 -11.55 6.69 -23.42
CA ARG A 444 -11.64 5.34 -23.93
C ARG A 444 -10.78 5.18 -25.16
N ASP A 445 -10.16 4.01 -25.25
CA ASP A 445 -9.43 3.53 -26.41
C ASP A 445 -9.77 2.05 -26.59
N ALA A 446 -10.27 1.69 -27.79
CA ALA A 446 -10.77 0.33 -28.07
C ALA A 446 -9.65 -0.72 -27.97
N ARG A 447 -8.44 -0.36 -28.41
CA ARG A 447 -7.29 -1.28 -28.39
C ARG A 447 -6.77 -1.50 -26.98
N PHE A 448 -6.72 -0.43 -26.16
CA PHE A 448 -6.41 -0.53 -24.74
C PHE A 448 -7.40 -1.45 -24.01
N ASP A 449 -8.70 -1.26 -24.26
CA ASP A 449 -9.74 -2.05 -23.62
C ASP A 449 -9.67 -3.53 -24.05
N GLU A 450 -9.45 -3.80 -25.34
CA GLU A 450 -9.27 -5.16 -25.89
C GLU A 450 -8.09 -5.88 -25.27
N LEU A 451 -6.90 -5.28 -25.36
CA LEU A 451 -5.66 -5.87 -24.88
C LEU A 451 -5.65 -6.04 -23.36
N GLY A 452 -6.09 -5.04 -22.62
CA GLY A 452 -6.14 -5.11 -21.18
C GLY A 452 -7.12 -6.17 -20.66
N ASN A 453 -8.30 -6.30 -21.28
CA ASN A 453 -9.24 -7.39 -20.96
C ASN A 453 -8.65 -8.76 -21.28
N ALA A 454 -8.00 -8.91 -22.42
CA ALA A 454 -7.39 -10.17 -22.84
C ALA A 454 -6.23 -10.55 -21.90
N ALA A 455 -5.33 -9.61 -21.60
CA ALA A 455 -4.19 -9.82 -20.70
C ALA A 455 -4.62 -10.20 -19.29
N ARG A 456 -5.62 -9.51 -18.74
CA ARG A 456 -6.14 -9.71 -17.39
C ARG A 456 -6.56 -11.16 -17.11
N PHE A 457 -7.19 -11.80 -18.09
CA PHE A 457 -7.76 -13.14 -17.96
C PHE A 457 -6.92 -14.21 -18.68
N SER A 458 -5.70 -13.91 -19.10
CA SER A 458 -4.81 -14.89 -19.73
C SER A 458 -3.88 -15.52 -18.70
N VAL A 459 -3.69 -16.83 -18.80
CA VAL A 459 -2.64 -17.58 -18.07
C VAL A 459 -1.32 -17.65 -18.85
N ASP A 460 -1.30 -17.14 -20.08
CA ASP A 460 -0.11 -17.06 -20.93
C ASP A 460 0.70 -15.79 -20.58
N GLU A 461 1.76 -15.96 -19.81
CA GLU A 461 2.62 -14.86 -19.36
C GLU A 461 3.33 -14.12 -20.50
N LYS A 462 3.64 -14.83 -21.60
CA LYS A 462 4.25 -14.20 -22.79
C LYS A 462 3.26 -13.24 -23.45
N PHE A 463 2.05 -13.72 -23.71
CA PHE A 463 0.97 -12.89 -24.26
C PHE A 463 0.67 -11.69 -23.35
N ARG A 464 0.60 -11.90 -22.02
CA ARG A 464 0.40 -10.81 -21.03
C ARG A 464 1.47 -9.73 -21.18
N GLY A 465 2.75 -10.14 -21.24
CA GLY A 465 3.87 -9.22 -21.39
C GLY A 465 3.82 -8.42 -22.70
N GLU A 466 3.47 -9.07 -23.82
CA GLU A 466 3.32 -8.41 -25.11
C GLU A 466 2.17 -7.40 -25.11
N ALA A 467 1.01 -7.79 -24.58
CA ALA A 467 -0.16 -6.92 -24.46
C ALA A 467 0.11 -5.70 -23.57
N TYR A 468 0.71 -5.90 -22.39
CA TYR A 468 1.03 -4.78 -21.49
C TYR A 468 2.10 -3.85 -22.06
N ARG A 469 3.05 -4.36 -22.83
CA ARG A 469 4.01 -3.51 -23.55
C ARG A 469 3.34 -2.65 -24.60
N GLU A 470 2.37 -3.20 -25.35
CA GLU A 470 1.66 -2.44 -26.39
C GLU A 470 0.80 -1.31 -25.80
N ILE A 471 0.21 -1.52 -24.63
CA ILE A 471 -0.67 -0.52 -23.99
C ILE A 471 0.07 0.44 -23.03
N THR A 472 1.40 0.31 -22.89
CA THR A 472 2.25 1.24 -22.11
C THR A 472 2.77 2.38 -22.96
#